data_6ba9c8b932ed7bb3efad1f2229ca038c
#
_entry.id   6ba9c8b932ed7bb3efad1f2229ca038c
#
_cell.length_a   1.000
_cell.length_b   1.000
_cell.length_c   1.000
_cell.angle_alpha   90.00
_cell.angle_beta   90.00
_cell.angle_gamma   90.00
#
_symmetry.space_group_name_H-M   'P 1'
#
loop_
_entity.id
_entity.type
_entity.pdbx_description
1 polymer ?
#
loop_
_entity_poly.entity_id
_entity_poly.type
_entity_poly.pdbx_seq_one_letter_code
_entity_poly.pdbx_strand_id
1 'polypeptide(L)'
;MNRSSAPEPLTVAEVFDQDRYSIPLYQRPYAWTEAEIDTLLEDVRLARQTATDDDYYIGSLVVDTTRDVDGTVHEVVDGQQRLTTLTVLCAVARSVLRESVAVDDAEVDGLPVPHLEFAGRPEAQRDVDALIAHGRPGAPTAHQRLADVIAGLTVVGIKNAAARLQAALSRGLEGHAGEADGVVFERADLHHLLGRVRILRTALPPGTDLNHYFEIMNTRGEQLAKHEVLKAQLMSVLPRAEHDTFARVWDACAVLDRHVQLQFTTKERSRVFGDHWDALVPEDFLELHALSLIHI
;
A
#
# COMPACT_ATOMS: atom_id res chain seq x y z
N MET A 1 6.81 -30.74 12.94
CA MET A 1 7.89 -30.59 11.95
C MET A 1 8.21 -29.12 11.88
N ASN A 2 9.39 -28.73 12.35
CA ASN A 2 9.89 -27.36 12.30
C ASN A 2 10.04 -26.97 10.82
N ARG A 3 9.14 -26.16 10.27
CA ARG A 3 9.42 -25.49 8.98
C ARG A 3 10.51 -24.46 9.24
N SER A 4 11.61 -24.64 8.54
CA SER A 4 12.79 -23.79 8.52
C SER A 4 12.39 -22.32 8.42
N SER A 5 12.97 -21.48 9.28
CA SER A 5 12.96 -20.02 9.18
C SER A 5 13.87 -19.50 8.04
N ALA A 6 14.19 -20.35 7.08
CA ALA A 6 15.00 -19.95 5.94
C ALA A 6 14.17 -19.02 5.02
N PRO A 7 14.77 -17.93 4.54
CA PRO A 7 14.14 -17.05 3.58
C PRO A 7 13.71 -17.82 2.31
N GLU A 8 12.48 -17.57 1.85
CA GLU A 8 11.89 -18.21 0.69
C GLU A 8 11.79 -17.20 -0.47
N PRO A 9 12.53 -17.42 -1.57
CA PRO A 9 12.41 -16.57 -2.74
C PRO A 9 11.12 -16.91 -3.52
N LEU A 10 10.16 -16.00 -3.55
CA LEU A 10 8.90 -16.14 -4.26
C LEU A 10 8.84 -15.12 -5.41
N THR A 11 8.33 -15.52 -6.55
CA THR A 11 7.91 -14.58 -7.59
C THR A 11 6.74 -13.73 -7.09
N VAL A 12 6.51 -12.58 -7.70
CA VAL A 12 5.34 -11.76 -7.35
C VAL A 12 4.03 -12.51 -7.56
N ALA A 13 3.94 -13.35 -8.60
CA ALA A 13 2.78 -14.21 -8.81
C ALA A 13 2.60 -15.22 -7.67
N GLU A 14 3.66 -15.90 -7.23
CA GLU A 14 3.61 -16.87 -6.13
C GLU A 14 3.23 -16.22 -4.79
N VAL A 15 3.62 -14.95 -4.55
CA VAL A 15 3.20 -14.20 -3.36
C VAL A 15 1.67 -14.09 -3.27
N PHE A 16 0.99 -13.95 -4.42
CA PHE A 16 -0.46 -13.74 -4.46
C PHE A 16 -1.29 -14.98 -4.85
N ASP A 17 -0.67 -16.13 -5.08
CA ASP A 17 -1.39 -17.31 -5.59
C ASP A 17 -2.36 -17.90 -4.56
N GLN A 18 -1.89 -18.19 -3.34
CA GLN A 18 -2.70 -18.87 -2.32
C GLN A 18 -2.59 -18.25 -0.93
N ASP A 19 -1.69 -17.29 -0.76
CA ASP A 19 -1.39 -16.72 0.53
C ASP A 19 -2.29 -15.51 0.83
N ARG A 20 -2.75 -15.42 2.07
CA ARG A 20 -3.48 -14.28 2.62
C ARG A 20 -2.53 -13.45 3.46
N TYR A 21 -2.53 -12.15 3.22
CA TYR A 21 -1.71 -11.21 3.98
C TYR A 21 -2.58 -10.26 4.77
N SER A 22 -2.13 -9.91 5.97
CA SER A 22 -2.76 -8.91 6.81
C SER A 22 -1.76 -7.85 7.21
N ILE A 23 -2.10 -6.58 7.02
CA ILE A 23 -1.33 -5.45 7.50
C ILE A 23 -1.90 -5.05 8.85
N PRO A 24 -1.14 -5.25 9.94
CA PRO A 24 -1.63 -4.98 11.28
C PRO A 24 -1.76 -3.48 11.56
N LEU A 25 -2.57 -3.16 12.56
CA LEU A 25 -2.94 -1.80 12.90
C LEU A 25 -1.76 -0.93 13.39
N TYR A 26 -0.71 -1.55 13.94
CA TYR A 26 0.48 -0.83 14.39
C TYR A 26 1.36 -0.32 13.24
N GLN A 27 1.24 -0.92 12.05
CA GLN A 27 1.95 -0.44 10.85
C GLN A 27 1.42 0.94 10.43
N ARG A 28 2.28 1.76 9.83
CA ARG A 28 1.85 3.07 9.30
C ARG A 28 0.87 2.90 8.13
N PRO A 29 0.03 3.90 7.86
CA PRO A 29 -0.76 3.93 6.63
C PRO A 29 0.12 3.86 5.37
N TYR A 30 -0.50 3.48 4.25
CA TYR A 30 0.19 3.51 2.97
C TYR A 30 0.65 4.94 2.62
N ALA A 31 1.94 5.10 2.33
CA ALA A 31 2.59 6.40 2.22
C ALA A 31 3.52 6.56 1.00
N TRP A 32 3.67 5.53 0.14
CA TRP A 32 4.45 5.68 -1.08
C TRP A 32 3.84 6.76 -1.97
N THR A 33 4.72 7.60 -2.51
CA THR A 33 4.39 8.64 -3.48
C THR A 33 4.61 8.13 -4.91
N GLU A 34 4.35 8.98 -5.89
CA GLU A 34 4.61 8.65 -7.30
C GLU A 34 6.11 8.32 -7.53
N ALA A 35 7.02 8.95 -6.79
CA ALA A 35 8.46 8.75 -6.97
C ALA A 35 8.89 7.30 -6.61
N GLU A 36 8.41 6.75 -5.50
CA GLU A 36 8.73 5.37 -5.13
C GLU A 36 8.08 4.37 -6.09
N ILE A 37 6.86 4.67 -6.56
CA ILE A 37 6.16 3.84 -7.55
C ILE A 37 6.93 3.84 -8.87
N ASP A 38 7.33 5.01 -9.35
CA ASP A 38 8.10 5.14 -10.58
C ASP A 38 9.43 4.40 -10.49
N THR A 39 10.14 4.55 -9.38
CA THR A 39 11.37 3.82 -9.13
C THR A 39 11.15 2.31 -9.24
N LEU A 40 10.10 1.77 -8.60
CA LEU A 40 9.78 0.34 -8.71
C LEU A 40 9.53 -0.09 -10.15
N LEU A 41 8.74 0.68 -10.92
CA LEU A 41 8.41 0.35 -12.30
C LEU A 41 9.64 0.44 -13.21
N GLU A 42 10.50 1.45 -13.02
CA GLU A 42 11.74 1.63 -13.76
C GLU A 42 12.74 0.52 -13.48
N ASP A 43 12.89 0.13 -12.22
CA ASP A 43 13.76 -0.97 -11.81
C ASP A 43 13.36 -2.29 -12.45
N VAL A 44 12.06 -2.60 -12.48
CA VAL A 44 11.53 -3.80 -13.13
C VAL A 44 11.78 -3.76 -14.63
N ARG A 45 11.54 -2.60 -15.28
CA ARG A 45 11.77 -2.41 -16.71
C ARG A 45 13.25 -2.57 -17.05
N LEU A 46 14.12 -1.95 -16.25
CA LEU A 46 15.57 -2.05 -16.45
C LEU A 46 16.07 -3.48 -16.25
N ALA A 47 15.57 -4.17 -15.21
CA ALA A 47 15.88 -5.58 -14.98
C ALA A 47 15.49 -6.45 -16.19
N ARG A 48 14.31 -6.24 -16.78
CA ARG A 48 13.90 -6.95 -18.00
C ARG A 48 14.81 -6.65 -19.20
N GLN A 49 15.22 -5.38 -19.37
CA GLN A 49 16.04 -4.96 -20.52
C GLN A 49 17.49 -5.42 -20.41
N THR A 50 18.00 -5.52 -19.18
CA THR A 50 19.39 -5.94 -18.92
C THR A 50 19.52 -7.45 -18.73
N ALA A 51 18.42 -8.19 -18.85
CA ALA A 51 18.30 -9.58 -18.43
C ALA A 51 19.41 -10.49 -18.98
N THR A 52 20.31 -10.80 -18.10
CA THR A 52 20.86 -12.14 -17.93
C THR A 52 19.75 -13.02 -17.37
N ASP A 53 19.86 -14.34 -17.48
CA ASP A 53 18.84 -15.31 -16.98
C ASP A 53 18.61 -15.25 -15.45
N ASP A 54 19.11 -14.23 -14.76
CA ASP A 54 19.12 -14.05 -13.34
C ASP A 54 17.80 -13.43 -12.82
N ASP A 55 17.31 -13.92 -11.70
CA ASP A 55 16.17 -13.37 -10.99
C ASP A 55 16.50 -12.00 -10.41
N TYR A 56 15.57 -11.04 -10.52
CA TYR A 56 15.70 -9.72 -9.92
C TYR A 56 14.96 -9.67 -8.58
N TYR A 57 15.65 -9.23 -7.53
CA TYR A 57 15.10 -9.17 -6.17
C TYR A 57 14.69 -7.74 -5.80
N ILE A 58 13.42 -7.55 -5.45
CA ILE A 58 12.87 -6.25 -5.03
C ILE A 58 12.83 -6.08 -3.49
N GLY A 59 13.51 -6.96 -2.76
CA GLY A 59 13.70 -6.88 -1.31
C GLY A 59 13.00 -7.98 -0.52
N SER A 60 12.88 -7.78 0.79
CA SER A 60 12.31 -8.73 1.73
C SER A 60 10.85 -8.44 2.08
N LEU A 61 10.13 -9.48 2.45
CA LEU A 61 8.81 -9.46 3.07
C LEU A 61 8.89 -10.29 4.34
N VAL A 62 8.88 -9.64 5.49
CA VAL A 62 8.93 -10.33 6.78
C VAL A 62 7.52 -10.50 7.31
N VAL A 63 7.18 -11.72 7.71
CA VAL A 63 5.83 -12.08 8.13
C VAL A 63 5.83 -12.87 9.43
N ASP A 64 4.83 -12.63 10.28
CA ASP A 64 4.43 -13.55 11.31
C ASP A 64 3.30 -14.44 10.77
N THR A 65 3.50 -15.75 10.80
CA THR A 65 2.60 -16.69 10.14
C THR A 65 1.72 -17.38 11.15
N THR A 66 0.41 -17.18 10.99
CA THR A 66 -0.62 -17.84 11.78
C THR A 66 -1.51 -18.72 10.90
N ARG A 67 -2.26 -19.63 11.51
CA ARG A 67 -3.27 -20.43 10.83
C ARG A 67 -4.62 -20.20 11.48
N ASP A 68 -5.59 -19.87 10.65
CA ASP A 68 -6.98 -19.80 11.02
C ASP A 68 -7.81 -20.92 10.36
N VAL A 69 -9.15 -20.84 10.49
CA VAL A 69 -10.08 -21.82 9.90
C VAL A 69 -10.08 -21.81 8.37
N ASP A 70 -9.72 -20.69 7.77
CA ASP A 70 -9.74 -20.44 6.33
C ASP A 70 -8.35 -20.63 5.68
N GLY A 71 -7.32 -20.98 6.47
CA GLY A 71 -5.99 -21.27 5.95
C GLY A 71 -4.84 -20.55 6.64
N THR A 72 -3.76 -20.32 5.89
CA THR A 72 -2.58 -19.61 6.39
C THR A 72 -2.75 -18.11 6.17
N VAL A 73 -2.52 -17.33 7.24
CA VAL A 73 -2.48 -15.87 7.20
C VAL A 73 -1.09 -15.40 7.58
N HIS A 74 -0.55 -14.52 6.77
CA HIS A 74 0.74 -13.87 6.97
C HIS A 74 0.54 -12.44 7.45
N GLU A 75 0.71 -12.17 8.74
CA GLU A 75 0.75 -10.83 9.26
C GLU A 75 2.06 -10.15 8.85
N VAL A 76 1.97 -9.02 8.15
CA VAL A 76 3.13 -8.33 7.58
C VAL A 76 3.83 -7.52 8.66
N VAL A 77 5.08 -7.88 8.94
CA VAL A 77 5.95 -7.21 9.91
C VAL A 77 6.83 -6.17 9.22
N ASP A 78 7.32 -6.49 8.01
CA ASP A 78 8.09 -5.55 7.17
C ASP A 78 7.79 -5.80 5.68
N GLY A 79 7.91 -4.75 4.86
CA GLY A 79 7.62 -4.78 3.42
C GLY A 79 6.19 -4.39 3.04
N GLN A 80 5.38 -3.88 3.98
CA GLN A 80 3.97 -3.53 3.77
C GLN A 80 3.72 -2.54 2.61
N GLN A 81 4.57 -1.52 2.46
CA GLN A 81 4.40 -0.50 1.41
C GLN A 81 4.52 -1.15 0.02
N ARG A 82 5.56 -1.96 -0.16
CA ARG A 82 5.80 -2.70 -1.41
C ARG A 82 4.67 -3.68 -1.70
N LEU A 83 4.25 -4.46 -0.69
CA LEU A 83 3.16 -5.42 -0.85
C LEU A 83 1.84 -4.72 -1.22
N THR A 84 1.53 -3.60 -0.59
CA THR A 84 0.34 -2.79 -0.93
C THR A 84 0.43 -2.27 -2.37
N THR A 85 1.60 -1.74 -2.78
CA THR A 85 1.80 -1.25 -4.16
C THR A 85 1.62 -2.37 -5.18
N LEU A 86 2.19 -3.55 -4.94
CA LEU A 86 2.03 -4.72 -5.82
C LEU A 86 0.58 -5.20 -5.87
N THR A 87 -0.14 -5.16 -4.75
CA THR A 87 -1.58 -5.46 -4.68
C THR A 87 -2.39 -4.51 -5.57
N VAL A 88 -2.16 -3.20 -5.42
CA VAL A 88 -2.82 -2.17 -6.25
C VAL A 88 -2.43 -2.35 -7.72
N LEU A 89 -1.15 -2.62 -8.01
CA LEU A 89 -0.67 -2.85 -9.38
C LEU A 89 -1.38 -4.04 -10.04
N CYS A 90 -1.46 -5.18 -9.37
CA CYS A 90 -2.17 -6.35 -9.90
C CYS A 90 -3.67 -6.05 -10.16
N ALA A 91 -4.34 -5.36 -9.22
CA ALA A 91 -5.74 -4.99 -9.37
C ALA A 91 -5.97 -4.02 -10.54
N VAL A 92 -5.13 -2.99 -10.65
CA VAL A 92 -5.17 -2.00 -11.75
C VAL A 92 -4.82 -2.65 -13.08
N ALA A 93 -3.80 -3.52 -13.15
CA ALA A 93 -3.41 -4.22 -14.36
C ALA A 93 -4.55 -5.09 -14.91
N ARG A 94 -5.23 -5.85 -14.05
CA ARG A 94 -6.42 -6.62 -14.43
C ARG A 94 -7.50 -5.74 -15.04
N SER A 95 -7.74 -4.57 -14.45
CA SER A 95 -8.75 -3.62 -14.90
C SER A 95 -8.38 -2.98 -16.24
N VAL A 96 -7.14 -2.50 -16.39
CA VAL A 96 -6.64 -1.89 -17.63
C VAL A 96 -6.66 -2.89 -18.79
N LEU A 97 -6.23 -4.14 -18.55
CA LEU A 97 -6.26 -5.19 -19.57
C LEU A 97 -7.69 -5.53 -20.01
N ARG A 98 -8.67 -5.51 -19.09
CA ARG A 98 -10.09 -5.72 -19.44
C ARG A 98 -10.69 -4.58 -20.23
N GLU A 99 -10.29 -3.36 -19.98
CA GLU A 99 -10.73 -2.20 -20.75
C GLU A 99 -10.10 -2.15 -22.15
N SER A 100 -9.01 -2.88 -22.36
CA SER A 100 -8.31 -2.97 -23.64
C SER A 100 -9.01 -3.95 -24.59
N VAL A 101 -9.39 -3.48 -25.78
CA VAL A 101 -10.08 -4.27 -26.80
C VAL A 101 -9.19 -5.40 -27.38
N ALA A 102 -7.90 -5.35 -27.15
CA ALA A 102 -6.90 -6.24 -27.78
C ALA A 102 -6.45 -7.40 -26.88
N VAL A 103 -7.10 -7.63 -25.74
CA VAL A 103 -6.68 -8.61 -24.74
C VAL A 103 -7.69 -9.71 -24.61
N ASP A 104 -7.22 -10.97 -24.56
CA ASP A 104 -8.03 -12.14 -24.27
C ASP A 104 -8.38 -12.23 -22.78
N ASP A 105 -9.61 -12.57 -22.44
CA ASP A 105 -10.06 -12.80 -21.05
C ASP A 105 -9.17 -13.82 -20.33
N ALA A 106 -8.65 -14.83 -21.02
CA ALA A 106 -7.76 -15.83 -20.47
C ALA A 106 -6.45 -15.23 -19.92
N GLU A 107 -5.92 -14.19 -20.56
CA GLU A 107 -4.73 -13.48 -20.08
C GLU A 107 -5.02 -12.71 -18.78
N VAL A 108 -6.15 -12.04 -18.72
CA VAL A 108 -6.57 -11.33 -17.52
C VAL A 108 -6.82 -12.29 -16.35
N ASP A 109 -7.44 -13.43 -16.63
CA ASP A 109 -7.73 -14.44 -15.62
C ASP A 109 -6.47 -15.16 -15.13
N GLY A 110 -5.40 -15.19 -15.94
CA GLY A 110 -4.08 -15.65 -15.53
C GLY A 110 -3.32 -14.72 -14.58
N LEU A 111 -3.75 -13.47 -14.41
CA LEU A 111 -3.14 -12.58 -13.44
C LEU A 111 -3.57 -12.90 -12.01
N PRO A 112 -2.67 -12.79 -11.01
CA PRO A 112 -3.00 -13.07 -9.64
C PRO A 112 -4.09 -12.14 -9.10
N VAL A 113 -4.93 -12.66 -8.20
CA VAL A 113 -5.93 -11.89 -7.46
C VAL A 113 -5.43 -11.78 -6.01
N PRO A 114 -4.88 -10.63 -5.62
CA PRO A 114 -4.33 -10.46 -4.26
C PRO A 114 -5.37 -10.62 -3.17
N HIS A 115 -4.94 -11.17 -2.03
CA HIS A 115 -5.71 -11.26 -0.80
C HIS A 115 -4.97 -10.48 0.30
N LEU A 116 -5.27 -9.18 0.41
CA LEU A 116 -4.66 -8.28 1.38
C LEU A 116 -5.73 -7.68 2.29
N GLU A 117 -5.56 -7.86 3.59
CA GLU A 117 -6.41 -7.29 4.63
C GLU A 117 -5.69 -6.13 5.34
N PHE A 118 -6.41 -5.08 5.65
CA PHE A 118 -5.94 -3.96 6.45
C PHE A 118 -6.65 -3.97 7.81
N ALA A 119 -6.03 -4.59 8.80
CA ALA A 119 -6.59 -4.70 10.14
C ALA A 119 -6.92 -3.30 10.70
N GLY A 120 -8.17 -3.10 11.15
CA GLY A 120 -8.63 -1.85 11.76
C GLY A 120 -8.65 -0.62 10.82
N ARG A 121 -8.50 -0.79 9.49
CA ARG A 121 -8.55 0.30 8.51
C ARG A 121 -9.63 0.04 7.45
N PRO A 122 -10.91 0.19 7.79
CA PRO A 122 -12.02 -0.17 6.90
C PRO A 122 -12.06 0.66 5.62
N GLU A 123 -11.52 1.87 5.62
CA GLU A 123 -11.44 2.73 4.43
C GLU A 123 -10.40 2.20 3.43
N ALA A 124 -9.20 1.86 3.91
CA ALA A 124 -8.17 1.27 3.07
C ALA A 124 -8.62 -0.10 2.51
N GLN A 125 -9.28 -0.91 3.34
CA GLN A 125 -9.85 -2.18 2.92
C GLN A 125 -10.87 -1.98 1.80
N ARG A 126 -11.85 -1.08 1.98
CA ARG A 126 -12.87 -0.79 0.96
C ARG A 126 -12.26 -0.33 -0.36
N ASP A 127 -11.24 0.53 -0.29
CA ASP A 127 -10.58 1.08 -1.48
C ASP A 127 -9.86 -0.03 -2.27
N VAL A 128 -9.09 -0.89 -1.59
CA VAL A 128 -8.39 -2.00 -2.22
C VAL A 128 -9.37 -3.04 -2.74
N ASP A 129 -10.41 -3.37 -1.97
CA ASP A 129 -11.46 -4.31 -2.41
C ASP A 129 -12.20 -3.80 -3.66
N ALA A 130 -12.45 -2.49 -3.74
CA ALA A 130 -13.08 -1.88 -4.91
C ALA A 130 -12.22 -2.04 -6.17
N LEU A 131 -10.90 -1.83 -6.06
CA LEU A 131 -9.97 -2.03 -7.17
C LEU A 131 -9.89 -3.51 -7.59
N ILE A 132 -9.76 -4.42 -6.62
CA ILE A 132 -9.71 -5.87 -6.89
C ILE A 132 -11.02 -6.36 -7.51
N ALA A 133 -12.17 -5.90 -6.98
CA ALA A 133 -13.47 -6.28 -7.49
C ALA A 133 -13.68 -5.81 -8.93
N HIS A 134 -13.25 -4.59 -9.29
CA HIS A 134 -13.36 -4.08 -10.65
C HIS A 134 -12.62 -4.94 -11.67
N GLY A 135 -11.45 -5.46 -11.32
CA GLY A 135 -10.65 -6.36 -12.15
C GLY A 135 -11.19 -7.82 -12.27
N ARG A 136 -12.32 -8.18 -11.60
CA ARG A 136 -12.89 -9.54 -11.64
C ARG A 136 -13.89 -9.72 -12.79
N PRO A 137 -14.01 -10.94 -13.36
CA PRO A 137 -15.07 -11.26 -14.31
C PRO A 137 -16.47 -11.04 -13.72
N GLY A 138 -17.35 -10.40 -14.49
CA GLY A 138 -18.74 -10.20 -14.07
C GLY A 138 -18.93 -9.28 -12.86
N ALA A 139 -17.94 -8.46 -12.55
CA ALA A 139 -18.04 -7.49 -11.47
C ALA A 139 -19.23 -6.56 -11.66
N PRO A 140 -19.97 -6.18 -10.60
CA PRO A 140 -21.06 -5.19 -10.70
C PRO A 140 -20.58 -3.84 -11.25
N THR A 141 -19.29 -3.53 -11.06
CA THR A 141 -18.60 -2.32 -11.52
C THR A 141 -17.99 -2.45 -12.91
N ALA A 142 -18.14 -3.60 -13.59
CA ALA A 142 -17.56 -3.85 -14.93
C ALA A 142 -18.04 -2.87 -16.02
N HIS A 143 -19.13 -2.14 -15.77
CA HIS A 143 -19.64 -1.08 -16.66
C HIS A 143 -19.08 0.31 -16.36
N GLN A 144 -18.37 0.47 -15.24
CA GLN A 144 -17.69 1.72 -14.88
C GLN A 144 -16.28 1.71 -15.47
N ARG A 145 -15.76 2.89 -15.77
CA ARG A 145 -14.34 3.02 -16.12
C ARG A 145 -13.49 2.90 -14.87
N LEU A 146 -12.32 2.32 -14.99
CA LEU A 146 -11.35 2.27 -13.88
C LEU A 146 -11.06 3.66 -13.29
N ALA A 147 -10.98 4.69 -14.16
CA ALA A 147 -10.79 6.08 -13.72
C ALA A 147 -11.89 6.57 -12.76
N ASP A 148 -13.15 6.16 -12.98
CA ASP A 148 -14.28 6.53 -12.11
C ASP A 148 -14.18 5.80 -10.75
N VAL A 149 -13.77 4.53 -10.76
CA VAL A 149 -13.51 3.77 -9.54
C VAL A 149 -12.40 4.42 -8.73
N ILE A 150 -11.28 4.76 -9.37
CA ILE A 150 -10.14 5.45 -8.73
C ILE A 150 -10.56 6.82 -8.18
N ALA A 151 -11.38 7.58 -8.92
CA ALA A 151 -11.89 8.87 -8.45
C ALA A 151 -12.71 8.74 -7.16
N GLY A 152 -13.42 7.63 -6.97
CA GLY A 152 -14.24 7.30 -5.80
C GLY A 152 -13.45 6.82 -4.58
N LEU A 153 -12.16 6.51 -4.70
CA LEU A 153 -11.35 6.06 -3.55
C LEU A 153 -11.17 7.18 -2.52
N THR A 154 -11.13 6.78 -1.27
CA THR A 154 -11.13 7.70 -0.11
C THR A 154 -9.73 7.90 0.47
N VAL A 155 -8.89 6.88 0.47
CA VAL A 155 -7.51 6.94 0.99
C VAL A 155 -6.60 7.55 -0.06
N VAL A 156 -6.13 8.77 0.18
CA VAL A 156 -5.36 9.58 -0.78
C VAL A 156 -4.14 8.83 -1.32
N GLY A 157 -3.39 8.14 -0.46
CA GLY A 157 -2.20 7.37 -0.88
C GLY A 157 -2.56 6.25 -1.87
N ILE A 158 -3.60 5.45 -1.57
CA ILE A 158 -4.07 4.36 -2.44
C ILE A 158 -4.62 4.92 -3.76
N LYS A 159 -5.38 6.01 -3.70
CA LYS A 159 -5.91 6.70 -4.87
C LYS A 159 -4.81 7.19 -5.80
N ASN A 160 -3.80 7.87 -5.27
CA ASN A 160 -2.67 8.37 -6.04
C ASN A 160 -1.87 7.22 -6.66
N ALA A 161 -1.62 6.15 -5.90
CA ALA A 161 -0.94 4.96 -6.39
C ALA A 161 -1.72 4.31 -7.55
N ALA A 162 -3.03 4.12 -7.39
CA ALA A 162 -3.87 3.53 -8.43
C ALA A 162 -3.89 4.40 -9.70
N ALA A 163 -4.00 5.72 -9.56
CA ALA A 163 -3.97 6.65 -10.70
C ALA A 163 -2.61 6.63 -11.42
N ARG A 164 -1.50 6.61 -10.66
CA ARG A 164 -0.15 6.55 -11.24
C ARG A 164 0.08 5.24 -11.99
N LEU A 165 -0.30 4.11 -11.39
CA LEU A 165 -0.18 2.79 -12.00
C LEU A 165 -1.10 2.65 -13.23
N GLN A 166 -2.33 3.15 -13.19
CA GLN A 166 -3.21 3.21 -14.35
C GLN A 166 -2.54 3.98 -15.50
N ALA A 167 -2.01 5.16 -15.22
CA ALA A 167 -1.37 5.98 -16.24
C ALA A 167 -0.14 5.29 -16.86
N ALA A 168 0.68 4.60 -16.07
CA ALA A 168 1.85 3.87 -16.57
C ALA A 168 1.46 2.67 -17.46
N LEU A 169 0.48 1.87 -17.01
CA LEU A 169 0.00 0.67 -17.72
C LEU A 169 -0.78 1.02 -18.98
N SER A 170 -1.69 2.00 -18.95
CA SER A 170 -2.47 2.39 -20.14
C SER A 170 -1.55 2.86 -21.27
N ARG A 171 -0.52 3.65 -20.95
CA ARG A 171 0.49 4.08 -21.94
C ARG A 171 1.25 2.91 -22.55
N GLY A 172 1.65 1.94 -21.72
CA GLY A 172 2.40 0.77 -22.17
C GLY A 172 1.58 -0.20 -23.02
N LEU A 173 0.28 -0.32 -22.76
CA LEU A 173 -0.61 -1.21 -23.51
C LEU A 173 -1.11 -0.59 -24.82
N GLU A 174 -1.31 0.72 -24.85
CA GLU A 174 -1.82 1.44 -26.03
C GLU A 174 -0.73 1.80 -27.05
N GLY A 175 0.54 1.52 -26.73
CA GLY A 175 1.66 1.80 -27.61
C GLY A 175 1.93 3.30 -27.84
N HIS A 176 1.40 4.15 -26.95
CA HIS A 176 1.62 5.59 -27.04
C HIS A 176 3.00 5.96 -26.47
N ALA A 177 4.01 5.84 -27.30
CA ALA A 177 5.35 6.44 -27.08
C ALA A 177 5.27 7.96 -27.33
N GLY A 178 4.37 8.67 -26.64
CA GLY A 178 4.30 10.12 -26.68
C GLY A 178 5.19 10.70 -25.57
N GLU A 179 5.70 11.93 -25.80
CA GLU A 179 6.52 12.73 -24.86
C GLU A 179 5.82 13.11 -23.54
N ALA A 180 4.90 12.28 -23.05
CA ALA A 180 4.24 12.51 -21.77
C ALA A 180 5.17 12.12 -20.62
N ASP A 181 5.34 13.05 -19.71
CA ASP A 181 6.12 12.89 -18.47
C ASP A 181 5.69 11.64 -17.70
N GLY A 182 6.59 10.67 -17.52
CA GLY A 182 6.41 9.51 -16.66
C GLY A 182 6.70 8.15 -17.26
N VAL A 183 6.76 7.15 -16.38
CA VAL A 183 7.10 5.76 -16.71
C VAL A 183 6.04 5.12 -17.60
N VAL A 184 6.50 4.43 -18.64
CA VAL A 184 5.69 3.55 -19.48
C VAL A 184 5.97 2.11 -19.04
N PHE A 185 4.92 1.37 -18.67
CA PHE A 185 5.04 0.00 -18.19
C PHE A 185 4.30 -0.94 -19.14
N GLU A 186 5.06 -1.64 -19.94
CA GLU A 186 4.56 -2.49 -21.02
C GLU A 186 4.00 -3.83 -20.49
N ARG A 187 3.22 -4.52 -21.32
CA ARG A 187 2.77 -5.90 -21.02
C ARG A 187 3.95 -6.84 -20.71
N ALA A 188 5.05 -6.71 -21.46
CA ALA A 188 6.25 -7.51 -21.22
C ALA A 188 6.89 -7.22 -19.85
N ASP A 189 6.83 -5.97 -19.36
CA ASP A 189 7.30 -5.62 -18.02
C ASP A 189 6.41 -6.24 -16.94
N LEU A 190 5.08 -6.25 -17.15
CA LEU A 190 4.13 -6.90 -16.25
C LEU A 190 4.38 -8.41 -16.15
N HIS A 191 4.59 -9.09 -17.27
CA HIS A 191 4.91 -10.51 -17.27
C HIS A 191 6.26 -10.79 -16.60
N HIS A 192 7.25 -9.93 -16.81
CA HIS A 192 8.55 -10.02 -16.14
C HIS A 192 8.41 -9.83 -14.63
N LEU A 193 7.66 -8.81 -14.20
CA LEU A 193 7.37 -8.55 -12.79
C LEU A 193 6.75 -9.79 -12.12
N LEU A 194 5.73 -10.38 -12.73
CA LEU A 194 4.99 -11.49 -12.13
C LEU A 194 5.81 -12.78 -12.09
N GLY A 195 6.60 -13.07 -13.13
CA GLY A 195 7.24 -14.38 -13.29
C GLY A 195 8.74 -14.43 -12.97
N ARG A 196 9.43 -13.29 -12.94
CA ARG A 196 10.90 -13.24 -12.78
C ARG A 196 11.37 -12.36 -11.63
N VAL A 197 10.56 -11.39 -11.22
CA VAL A 197 10.88 -10.55 -10.06
C VAL A 197 10.53 -11.29 -8.78
N ARG A 198 11.47 -11.33 -7.84
CA ARG A 198 11.36 -12.09 -6.59
C ARG A 198 11.32 -11.21 -5.38
N ILE A 199 10.57 -11.69 -4.39
CA ILE A 199 10.52 -11.18 -3.03
C ILE A 199 11.05 -12.26 -2.10
N LEU A 200 11.93 -11.90 -1.19
CA LEU A 200 12.45 -12.81 -0.20
C LEU A 200 11.52 -12.84 1.02
N ARG A 201 10.60 -13.81 1.05
CA ARG A 201 9.71 -13.97 2.21
C ARG A 201 10.45 -14.66 3.35
N THR A 202 10.38 -14.04 4.54
CA THR A 202 10.96 -14.57 5.77
C THR A 202 9.89 -14.69 6.83
N ALA A 203 9.53 -15.91 7.23
CA ALA A 203 8.61 -16.12 8.35
C ALA A 203 9.38 -16.03 9.67
N LEU A 204 8.86 -15.27 10.61
CA LEU A 204 9.41 -15.19 11.96
C LEU A 204 9.18 -16.50 12.71
N PRO A 205 10.12 -16.92 13.58
CA PRO A 205 9.90 -18.03 14.47
C PRO A 205 8.67 -17.79 15.37
N PRO A 206 7.87 -18.83 15.66
CA PRO A 206 6.73 -18.70 16.57
C PRO A 206 7.15 -18.12 17.94
N GLY A 207 6.42 -17.12 18.40
CA GLY A 207 6.71 -16.47 19.69
C GLY A 207 7.84 -15.44 19.64
N THR A 208 8.25 -15.02 18.45
CA THR A 208 9.21 -13.91 18.32
C THR A 208 8.63 -12.66 18.96
N ASP A 209 9.41 -12.01 19.82
CA ASP A 209 9.07 -10.67 20.30
C ASP A 209 9.24 -9.67 19.18
N LEU A 210 8.13 -9.20 18.61
CA LEU A 210 8.11 -8.26 17.50
C LEU A 210 8.79 -6.94 17.86
N ASN A 211 8.69 -6.48 19.12
CA ASN A 211 9.34 -5.25 19.56
C ASN A 211 10.88 -5.40 19.50
N HIS A 212 11.39 -6.51 19.99
CA HIS A 212 12.82 -6.81 19.91
C HIS A 212 13.28 -7.01 18.45
N TYR A 213 12.44 -7.62 17.62
CA TYR A 213 12.72 -7.76 16.19
C TYR A 213 12.84 -6.39 15.52
N PHE A 214 11.92 -5.46 15.79
CA PHE A 214 11.95 -4.09 15.27
C PHE A 214 13.19 -3.32 15.75
N GLU A 215 13.64 -3.50 16.99
CA GLU A 215 14.88 -2.89 17.48
C GLU A 215 16.10 -3.36 16.69
N ILE A 216 16.18 -4.66 16.40
CA ILE A 216 17.30 -5.24 15.65
C ILE A 216 17.31 -4.77 14.21
N MET A 217 16.16 -4.73 13.55
CA MET A 217 16.04 -4.32 12.15
C MET A 217 16.34 -2.82 11.98
N ASN A 218 15.98 -1.98 12.95
CA ASN A 218 16.32 -0.56 12.97
C ASN A 218 17.84 -0.28 12.97
N THR A 219 18.65 -1.23 13.39
CA THR A 219 20.12 -1.07 13.38
C THR A 219 20.75 -1.35 12.01
N ARG A 220 20.00 -1.86 11.02
CA ARG A 220 20.54 -2.36 9.74
C ARG A 220 20.18 -1.58 8.47
N GLY A 221 19.52 -0.40 8.57
CA GLY A 221 19.52 0.53 7.44
C GLY A 221 18.21 1.01 6.83
N GLU A 222 17.07 0.31 6.88
CA GLU A 222 15.75 0.90 6.61
C GLU A 222 14.93 0.91 7.89
N GLN A 223 14.99 2.04 8.57
CA GLN A 223 14.45 2.19 9.90
C GLN A 223 12.92 2.30 9.84
N LEU A 224 12.22 1.34 10.45
CA LEU A 224 10.92 1.66 11.04
C LEU A 224 11.11 2.91 11.91
N ALA A 225 10.31 3.91 11.67
CA ALA A 225 10.46 5.14 12.44
C ALA A 225 10.25 4.82 13.94
N LYS A 226 11.05 5.45 14.82
CA LYS A 226 10.98 5.18 16.27
C LYS A 226 9.56 5.28 16.82
N HIS A 227 8.72 6.11 16.22
CA HIS A 227 7.31 6.25 16.61
C HIS A 227 6.46 5.03 16.22
N GLU A 228 6.80 4.27 15.19
CA GLU A 228 6.08 3.04 14.82
C GLU A 228 6.35 1.90 15.81
N VAL A 229 7.62 1.78 16.25
CA VAL A 229 7.99 0.85 17.31
C VAL A 229 7.26 1.19 18.61
N LEU A 230 7.24 2.47 18.97
CA LEU A 230 6.55 2.94 20.18
C LEU A 230 5.02 2.70 20.06
N LYS A 231 4.42 2.91 18.88
CA LYS A 231 3.02 2.61 18.62
C LYS A 231 2.73 1.13 18.92
N ALA A 232 3.53 0.22 18.39
CA ALA A 232 3.37 -1.22 18.61
C ALA A 232 3.47 -1.60 20.09
N GLN A 233 4.46 -1.04 20.81
CA GLN A 233 4.64 -1.26 22.24
C GLN A 233 3.44 -0.78 23.06
N LEU A 234 2.95 0.44 22.80
CA LEU A 234 1.78 0.97 23.50
C LEU A 234 0.52 0.17 23.19
N MET A 235 0.32 -0.24 21.94
CA MET A 235 -0.82 -1.08 21.57
C MET A 235 -0.79 -2.45 22.24
N SER A 236 0.38 -3.02 22.48
CA SER A 236 0.50 -4.34 23.12
C SER A 236 -0.03 -4.38 24.57
N VAL A 237 -0.04 -3.23 25.25
CA VAL A 237 -0.53 -3.11 26.63
C VAL A 237 -1.98 -2.60 26.74
N LEU A 238 -2.57 -2.17 25.63
CA LEU A 238 -3.95 -1.70 25.58
C LEU A 238 -4.93 -2.85 25.34
N PRO A 239 -6.17 -2.77 25.87
CA PRO A 239 -7.24 -3.68 25.50
C PRO A 239 -7.52 -3.64 23.99
N ARG A 240 -7.78 -4.79 23.38
CA ARG A 240 -8.05 -4.87 21.91
C ARG A 240 -9.17 -3.93 21.45
N ALA A 241 -10.18 -3.71 22.29
CA ALA A 241 -11.29 -2.80 21.97
C ALA A 241 -10.86 -1.33 21.82
N GLU A 242 -9.70 -0.95 22.32
CA GLU A 242 -9.18 0.42 22.27
C GLU A 242 -8.15 0.61 21.13
N HIS A 243 -7.69 -0.47 20.50
CA HIS A 243 -6.65 -0.43 19.48
C HIS A 243 -7.01 0.49 18.29
N ASP A 244 -8.24 0.41 17.79
CA ASP A 244 -8.70 1.23 16.66
C ASP A 244 -8.67 2.72 16.99
N THR A 245 -9.19 3.09 18.17
CA THR A 245 -9.20 4.48 18.61
C THR A 245 -7.79 5.00 18.82
N PHE A 246 -6.94 4.22 19.49
CA PHE A 246 -5.54 4.58 19.71
C PHE A 246 -4.79 4.76 18.39
N ALA A 247 -4.91 3.82 17.46
CA ALA A 247 -4.20 3.89 16.18
C ALA A 247 -4.65 5.10 15.35
N ARG A 248 -5.95 5.41 15.32
CA ARG A 248 -6.47 6.60 14.61
C ARG A 248 -5.92 7.90 15.19
N VAL A 249 -5.89 8.02 16.52
CA VAL A 249 -5.30 9.19 17.18
C VAL A 249 -3.80 9.27 16.90
N TRP A 250 -3.09 8.14 16.99
CA TRP A 250 -1.66 8.07 16.72
C TRP A 250 -1.33 8.47 15.30
N ASP A 251 -2.03 7.90 14.31
CA ASP A 251 -1.80 8.20 12.89
C ASP A 251 -2.13 9.67 12.57
N ALA A 252 -3.13 10.25 13.21
CA ALA A 252 -3.42 11.68 13.09
C ALA A 252 -2.29 12.55 13.67
N CYS A 253 -1.68 12.13 14.78
CA CYS A 253 -0.55 12.83 15.40
C CYS A 253 0.76 12.65 14.64
N ALA A 254 0.94 11.56 13.89
CA ALA A 254 2.16 11.28 13.16
C ALA A 254 2.46 12.28 12.01
N VAL A 255 1.48 13.07 11.60
CA VAL A 255 1.61 14.10 10.56
C VAL A 255 1.60 15.54 11.09
N LEU A 256 1.79 15.72 12.38
CA LEU A 256 1.81 17.05 13.03
C LEU A 256 3.03 17.92 12.65
N ASP A 257 4.04 17.35 12.01
CA ASP A 257 5.16 18.10 11.41
C ASP A 257 4.74 18.92 10.18
N ARG A 258 3.56 18.64 9.61
CA ARG A 258 2.96 19.46 8.56
C ARG A 258 2.10 20.55 9.19
N HIS A 259 2.23 21.76 8.66
CA HIS A 259 1.36 22.85 9.11
C HIS A 259 -0.11 22.46 8.97
N VAL A 260 -0.80 22.30 10.10
CA VAL A 260 -2.20 21.84 10.16
C VAL A 260 -3.09 22.65 9.21
N GLN A 261 -2.91 23.97 9.17
CA GLN A 261 -3.67 24.86 8.29
C GLN A 261 -3.50 24.54 6.78
N LEU A 262 -2.33 24.01 6.37
CA LEU A 262 -2.08 23.66 4.96
C LEU A 262 -2.78 22.37 4.51
N GLN A 263 -3.24 21.56 5.46
CA GLN A 263 -3.99 20.33 5.16
C GLN A 263 -5.47 20.60 4.83
N PHE A 264 -5.96 21.80 5.15
CA PHE A 264 -7.34 22.20 4.88
C PHE A 264 -7.44 23.06 3.62
N THR A 265 -8.52 22.87 2.85
CA THR A 265 -8.91 23.82 1.80
C THR A 265 -9.28 25.18 2.41
N THR A 266 -9.25 26.25 1.63
CA THR A 266 -9.66 27.59 2.10
C THR A 266 -11.02 27.60 2.76
N LYS A 267 -11.99 26.84 2.20
CA LYS A 267 -13.35 26.72 2.73
C LYS A 267 -13.38 25.99 4.09
N GLU A 268 -12.58 24.96 4.25
CA GLU A 268 -12.46 24.25 5.52
C GLU A 268 -11.74 25.07 6.56
N ARG A 269 -10.71 25.84 6.16
CA ARG A 269 -10.02 26.78 7.06
C ARG A 269 -10.98 27.83 7.63
N SER A 270 -11.77 28.48 6.78
CA SER A 270 -12.79 29.43 7.24
C SER A 270 -13.83 28.79 8.17
N ARG A 271 -14.18 27.51 7.93
CA ARG A 271 -15.14 26.80 8.77
C ARG A 271 -14.57 26.41 10.13
N VAL A 272 -13.29 26.04 10.20
CA VAL A 272 -12.64 25.54 11.44
C VAL A 272 -12.05 26.71 12.25
N PHE A 273 -11.44 27.68 11.58
CA PHE A 273 -10.70 28.79 12.21
C PHE A 273 -11.41 30.14 12.14
N GLY A 274 -12.60 30.20 11.52
CA GLY A 274 -13.35 31.45 11.30
C GLY A 274 -12.90 32.20 10.03
N ASP A 275 -13.63 33.27 9.66
CA ASP A 275 -13.41 34.00 8.41
C ASP A 275 -12.09 34.80 8.36
N HIS A 276 -11.44 34.99 9.50
CA HIS A 276 -10.16 35.69 9.62
C HIS A 276 -9.00 34.75 9.99
N TRP A 277 -9.06 33.49 9.56
CA TRP A 277 -8.08 32.46 9.90
C TRP A 277 -6.64 32.81 9.46
N ASP A 278 -6.48 33.66 8.45
CA ASP A 278 -5.19 34.16 7.94
C ASP A 278 -4.54 35.23 8.85
N ALA A 279 -5.31 35.80 9.77
CA ALA A 279 -4.82 36.75 10.78
C ALA A 279 -4.52 36.10 12.15
N LEU A 280 -4.83 34.80 12.32
CA LEU A 280 -4.61 34.06 13.55
C LEU A 280 -3.18 33.48 13.54
N VAL A 281 -2.35 33.95 14.44
CA VAL A 281 -1.00 33.42 14.66
C VAL A 281 -0.96 32.85 16.08
N PRO A 282 -1.32 31.57 16.29
CA PRO A 282 -1.23 30.97 17.62
C PRO A 282 0.23 30.92 18.07
N GLU A 283 0.52 31.33 19.28
CA GLU A 283 1.88 31.36 19.85
C GLU A 283 2.30 29.97 20.36
N ASP A 284 1.31 29.10 20.69
CA ASP A 284 1.58 27.75 21.16
C ASP A 284 0.51 26.74 20.72
N PHE A 285 0.76 25.46 21.05
CA PHE A 285 -0.14 24.34 20.71
C PHE A 285 -1.48 24.43 21.46
N LEU A 286 -1.51 24.99 22.67
CA LEU A 286 -2.76 25.11 23.44
C LEU A 286 -3.67 26.16 22.84
N GLU A 287 -3.13 27.25 22.33
CA GLU A 287 -3.89 28.27 21.59
C GLU A 287 -4.43 27.70 20.26
N LEU A 288 -3.59 26.96 19.53
CA LEU A 288 -4.02 26.26 18.31
C LEU A 288 -5.17 25.27 18.61
N HIS A 289 -5.04 24.50 19.69
CA HIS A 289 -6.07 23.56 20.14
C HIS A 289 -7.34 24.29 20.60
N ALA A 290 -7.22 25.37 21.34
CA ALA A 290 -8.37 26.18 21.75
C ALA A 290 -9.14 26.75 20.56
N LEU A 291 -8.43 27.20 19.51
CA LEU A 291 -9.04 27.68 18.27
C LEU A 291 -9.79 26.55 17.52
N SER A 292 -9.30 25.33 17.58
CA SER A 292 -9.96 24.18 16.95
C SER A 292 -11.22 23.71 17.68
N LEU A 293 -11.30 23.93 19.01
CA LEU A 293 -12.44 23.51 19.84
C LEU A 293 -13.60 24.53 19.84
N ILE A 294 -13.36 25.76 19.44
CA ILE A 294 -14.43 26.82 19.42
C ILE A 294 -15.49 26.53 18.34
N HIS A 295 -15.23 25.63 17.40
CA HIS A 295 -16.09 25.38 16.25
C HIS A 295 -16.56 23.91 16.10
N ILE A 296 -16.40 23.07 17.15
CA ILE A 296 -17.06 21.77 17.27
C ILE A 296 -18.32 21.92 18.10
#